data_0a26e62545a4ce9d4a33d73c6ee4d97e
#
_entry.id   0a26e62545a4ce9d4a33d73c6ee4d97e
#
_cell.length_a   1.000
_cell.length_b   1.000
_cell.length_c   1.000
_cell.angle_alpha   90.00
_cell.angle_beta   90.00
_cell.angle_gamma   90.00
#
_symmetry.space_group_name_H-M   'P 1'
#
loop_
_entity.id
_entity.type
_entity.pdbx_description
1 polymer ?
#
loop_
_entity_poly.entity_id
_entity_poly.type
_entity_poly.pdbx_seq_one_letter_code
_entity_poly.pdbx_strand_id
1 'polypeptide(L)'
;MPTRETVQRYFEELTRKGNWESLLSEDLEFTSFTSPVKHVTGKAAYLESTRRFFSMIKSLEVRDLIIEGTKACALTRYQLQSPAGSFQSDVAELFTVTDDRIHSLAIYFDTAPFPK
;
A
#
# COMPACT_ATOMS: atom_id res chain seq x y z
N MET A 1 -2.20 -15.73 -11.49
CA MET A 1 -0.81 -15.27 -11.30
C MET A 1 -0.33 -15.64 -9.92
N PRO A 2 0.94 -15.98 -9.78
CA PRO A 2 1.51 -16.15 -8.44
C PRO A 2 1.41 -14.87 -7.61
N THR A 3 1.38 -15.03 -6.31
CA THR A 3 1.30 -13.92 -5.36
C THR A 3 2.36 -12.86 -5.64
N ARG A 4 3.62 -13.29 -5.86
CA ARG A 4 4.72 -12.37 -6.13
C ARG A 4 4.44 -11.49 -7.35
N GLU A 5 3.99 -12.09 -8.44
CA GLU A 5 3.72 -11.32 -9.67
C GLU A 5 2.63 -10.29 -9.46
N THR A 6 1.57 -10.64 -8.74
CA THR A 6 0.47 -9.70 -8.46
C THR A 6 0.98 -8.51 -7.66
N VAL A 7 1.74 -8.76 -6.60
CA VAL A 7 2.26 -7.69 -5.75
C VAL A 7 3.29 -6.84 -6.50
N GLN A 8 4.17 -7.48 -7.28
CA GLN A 8 5.15 -6.74 -8.08
C GLN A 8 4.47 -5.85 -9.11
N ARG A 9 3.42 -6.36 -9.77
CA ARG A 9 2.66 -5.55 -10.72
C ARG A 9 1.98 -4.38 -10.04
N TYR A 10 1.43 -4.59 -8.85
CA TYR A 10 0.83 -3.52 -8.07
C TYR A 10 1.83 -2.38 -7.85
N PHE A 11 3.04 -2.68 -7.40
CA PHE A 11 4.06 -1.66 -7.16
C PHE A 11 4.58 -1.03 -8.45
N GLU A 12 4.71 -1.82 -9.53
CA GLU A 12 5.11 -1.27 -10.83
C GLU A 12 4.09 -0.25 -11.33
N GLU A 13 2.80 -0.59 -11.27
CA GLU A 13 1.74 0.32 -11.70
C GLU A 13 1.66 1.54 -10.79
N LEU A 14 1.84 1.36 -9.50
CA LEU A 14 1.83 2.47 -8.55
C LEU A 14 3.00 3.43 -8.83
N THR A 15 4.17 2.89 -9.13
CA THR A 15 5.36 3.70 -9.46
C THR A 15 5.14 4.54 -10.72
N ARG A 16 4.48 3.98 -11.74
CA ARG A 16 4.19 4.69 -12.99
C ARG A 16 2.93 5.54 -12.91
N LYS A 17 2.21 5.49 -11.79
CA LYS A 17 0.90 6.13 -11.62
C LYS A 17 -0.11 5.60 -12.64
N GLY A 18 0.00 4.28 -12.92
CA GLY A 18 -0.86 3.59 -13.86
C GLY A 18 -2.08 2.97 -13.19
N ASN A 19 -2.53 1.83 -13.71
CA ASN A 19 -3.79 1.21 -13.29
C ASN A 19 -3.60 0.22 -12.13
N TRP A 20 -2.95 0.66 -11.04
CA TRP A 20 -2.71 -0.17 -9.87
C TRP A 20 -4.02 -0.58 -9.17
N GLU A 21 -5.05 0.26 -9.30
CA GLU A 21 -6.34 0.02 -8.65
C GLU A 21 -7.03 -1.25 -9.17
N SER A 22 -6.76 -1.64 -10.41
CA SER A 22 -7.36 -2.83 -11.01
C SER A 22 -6.91 -4.12 -10.33
N LEU A 23 -5.82 -4.08 -9.58
CA LEU A 23 -5.30 -5.23 -8.87
C LEU A 23 -5.93 -5.42 -7.50
N LEU A 24 -6.77 -4.48 -7.06
CA LEU A 24 -7.47 -4.56 -5.79
C LEU A 24 -8.83 -5.22 -5.97
N SER A 25 -9.18 -6.14 -5.06
CA SER A 25 -10.50 -6.77 -5.06
C SER A 25 -11.56 -5.76 -4.63
N GLU A 26 -12.78 -5.93 -5.16
CA GLU A 26 -13.91 -5.07 -4.77
C GLU A 26 -14.23 -5.18 -3.28
N ASP A 27 -13.96 -6.34 -2.68
CA ASP A 27 -14.20 -6.60 -1.26
C ASP A 27 -12.95 -6.44 -0.41
N LEU A 28 -11.99 -5.64 -0.85
CA LEU A 28 -10.74 -5.40 -0.15
C LEU A 28 -10.95 -5.04 1.32
N GLU A 29 -10.17 -5.67 2.19
CA GLU A 29 -10.12 -5.32 3.61
C GLU A 29 -8.80 -4.62 3.89
N PHE A 30 -8.85 -3.41 4.40
CA PHE A 30 -7.66 -2.63 4.71
C PHE A 30 -7.60 -2.31 6.20
N THR A 31 -6.43 -2.51 6.80
CA THR A 31 -6.21 -2.14 8.19
C THR A 31 -4.87 -1.41 8.32
N SER A 32 -4.91 -0.25 8.95
CA SER A 32 -3.69 0.44 9.37
C SER A 32 -3.55 0.20 10.87
N PHE A 33 -2.50 -0.52 11.27
CA PHE A 33 -2.26 -0.84 12.67
C PHE A 33 -1.51 0.25 13.42
N THR A 34 -1.01 1.26 12.70
CA THR A 34 -0.38 2.41 13.33
C THR A 34 -1.45 3.26 14.01
N SER A 35 -1.20 3.66 15.24
CA SER A 35 -2.18 4.43 16.02
C SER A 35 -2.50 5.79 15.39
N PRO A 36 -3.78 6.20 15.31
CA PRO A 36 -4.95 5.43 15.69
C PRO A 36 -5.26 4.34 14.66
N VAL A 37 -5.60 3.15 15.13
CA VAL A 37 -5.92 2.01 14.26
C VAL A 37 -7.13 2.35 13.41
N LYS A 38 -7.03 2.01 12.12
CA LYS A 38 -8.09 2.29 11.15
C LYS A 38 -8.38 1.03 10.34
N HIS A 39 -9.64 0.70 10.20
CA HIS A 39 -10.09 -0.43 9.39
C HIS A 39 -11.12 0.05 8.39
N VAL A 40 -10.96 -0.35 7.12
CA VAL A 40 -11.84 0.05 6.02
C VAL A 40 -12.19 -1.19 5.21
N THR A 41 -13.48 -1.38 4.93
CA THR A 41 -13.97 -2.48 4.12
C THR A 41 -14.43 -1.96 2.77
N GLY A 42 -13.97 -2.62 1.70
CA GLY A 42 -14.37 -2.33 0.34
C GLY A 42 -13.38 -1.44 -0.40
N LYS A 43 -13.20 -1.73 -1.68
CA LYS A 43 -12.25 -1.01 -2.53
C LYS A 43 -12.55 0.48 -2.63
N ALA A 44 -13.82 0.83 -2.85
CA ALA A 44 -14.22 2.23 -3.00
C ALA A 44 -13.90 3.04 -1.74
N ALA A 45 -14.21 2.49 -0.56
CA ALA A 45 -13.94 3.15 0.72
C ALA A 45 -12.43 3.27 0.96
N TYR A 46 -11.67 2.24 0.59
CA TYR A 46 -10.21 2.27 0.70
C TYR A 46 -9.61 3.38 -0.16
N LEU A 47 -10.03 3.47 -1.42
CA LEU A 47 -9.51 4.50 -2.34
C LEU A 47 -9.83 5.90 -1.84
N GLU A 48 -11.02 6.11 -1.30
CA GLU A 48 -11.40 7.39 -0.72
C GLU A 48 -10.52 7.73 0.49
N SER A 49 -10.35 6.76 1.41
CA SER A 49 -9.61 7.00 2.65
C SER A 49 -8.12 7.23 2.45
N THR A 50 -7.55 6.75 1.33
CA THR A 50 -6.11 6.83 1.05
C THR A 50 -5.76 7.80 -0.07
N ARG A 51 -6.75 8.48 -0.63
CA ARG A 51 -6.53 9.41 -1.76
C ARG A 51 -5.43 10.42 -1.47
N ARG A 52 -5.47 11.03 -0.29
CA ARG A 52 -4.49 12.05 0.08
C ARG A 52 -3.08 11.49 0.12
N PHE A 53 -2.92 10.31 0.72
CA PHE A 53 -1.61 9.66 0.81
C PHE A 53 -1.05 9.38 -0.58
N PHE A 54 -1.85 8.76 -1.45
CA PHE A 54 -1.39 8.43 -2.80
C PHE A 54 -1.05 9.67 -3.62
N SER A 55 -1.77 10.78 -3.39
CA SER A 55 -1.48 12.03 -4.10
C SER A 55 -0.13 12.63 -3.70
N MET A 56 0.40 12.28 -2.53
CA MET A 56 1.66 12.80 -2.04
C MET A 56 2.88 11.99 -2.51
N ILE A 57 2.68 10.82 -3.10
CA ILE A 57 3.79 9.95 -3.50
C ILE A 57 4.57 10.56 -4.65
N LYS A 58 5.85 10.81 -4.43
CA LYS A 58 6.79 11.24 -5.48
C LYS A 58 7.48 10.05 -6.10
N SER A 59 7.91 9.10 -5.25
CA SER A 59 8.55 7.87 -5.68
C SER A 59 8.45 6.84 -4.56
N LEU A 60 8.71 5.59 -4.90
CA LEU A 60 8.73 4.52 -3.92
C LEU A 60 9.79 3.50 -4.28
N GLU A 61 10.26 2.78 -3.27
CA GLU A 61 11.23 1.72 -3.44
C GLU A 61 10.78 0.54 -2.60
N VAL A 62 10.62 -0.63 -3.25
CA VAL A 62 10.35 -1.87 -2.53
C VAL A 62 11.70 -2.42 -2.09
N ARG A 63 12.00 -2.32 -0.81
CA ARG A 63 13.30 -2.68 -0.27
C ARG A 63 13.44 -4.17 -0.01
N ASP A 64 12.31 -4.84 0.26
CA ASP A 64 12.28 -6.28 0.45
C ASP A 64 10.87 -6.77 0.16
N LEU A 65 10.76 -8.00 -0.33
CA LEU A 65 9.47 -8.63 -0.63
C LEU A 65 9.55 -10.10 -0.26
N ILE A 66 8.76 -10.48 0.73
CA ILE A 66 8.74 -11.82 1.30
C ILE A 66 7.40 -12.44 0.95
N ILE A 67 7.44 -13.64 0.37
CA ILE A 67 6.24 -14.34 -0.10
C ILE A 67 6.12 -15.68 0.62
N GLU A 68 4.92 -15.96 1.09
CA GLU A 68 4.57 -17.28 1.61
C GLU A 68 3.14 -17.62 1.19
N GLY A 69 2.99 -18.55 0.23
CA GLY A 69 1.68 -18.93 -0.29
C GLY A 69 0.91 -17.76 -0.87
N THR A 70 -0.25 -17.46 -0.32
CA THR A 70 -1.09 -16.33 -0.76
C THR A 70 -0.77 -15.04 -0.03
N LYS A 71 0.22 -15.05 0.85
CA LYS A 71 0.58 -13.88 1.64
C LYS A 71 1.90 -13.29 1.20
N ALA A 72 1.99 -11.96 1.27
CA ALA A 72 3.21 -11.24 0.96
C ALA A 72 3.43 -10.14 1.98
N CYS A 73 4.71 -9.86 2.28
CA CYS A 73 5.09 -8.72 3.09
C CYS A 73 6.10 -7.91 2.30
N ALA A 74 5.78 -6.65 2.05
CA ALA A 74 6.68 -5.72 1.37
C ALA A 74 7.18 -4.69 2.36
N LEU A 75 8.50 -4.46 2.38
CA LEU A 75 9.10 -3.38 3.12
C LEU A 75 9.36 -2.27 2.12
N THR A 76 8.58 -1.20 2.19
CA THR A 76 8.53 -0.17 1.17
C THR A 76 8.94 1.17 1.74
N ARG A 77 9.72 1.92 0.99
CA ARG A 77 10.08 3.29 1.35
C ARG A 77 9.42 4.24 0.37
N TYR A 78 8.60 5.14 0.90
CA TYR A 78 7.92 6.16 0.10
C TYR A 78 8.59 7.51 0.29
N GLN A 79 8.80 8.22 -0.83
CA GLN A 79 9.19 9.62 -0.80
C GLN A 79 7.92 10.42 -1.02
N LEU A 80 7.57 11.26 -0.07
CA LEU A 80 6.29 11.96 -0.04
C LEU A 80 6.51 13.47 -0.09
N GLN A 81 5.57 14.18 -0.74
CA GLN A 81 5.57 15.63 -0.83
C GLN A 81 4.25 16.13 -0.27
N SER A 82 4.31 16.89 0.82
CA SER A 82 3.15 17.56 1.39
C SER A 82 3.32 19.07 1.26
N PRO A 83 2.27 19.87 1.56
CA PRO A 83 2.43 21.33 1.62
C PRO A 83 3.48 21.79 2.63
N ALA A 84 3.74 20.96 3.66
CA ALA A 84 4.75 21.26 4.68
C ALA A 84 6.16 20.91 4.25
N GLY A 85 6.35 20.20 3.11
CA GLY A 85 7.65 19.81 2.61
C GLY A 85 7.74 18.34 2.26
N SER A 86 8.93 17.91 1.85
CA SER A 86 9.19 16.51 1.48
C SER A 86 9.60 15.71 2.71
N PHE A 87 9.14 14.46 2.78
CA PHE A 87 9.55 13.55 3.86
C PHE A 87 9.49 12.11 3.36
N GLN A 88 10.07 11.19 4.14
CA GLN A 88 10.18 9.79 3.80
C GLN A 88 9.39 8.96 4.81
N SER A 89 8.68 7.94 4.32
CA SER A 89 7.94 7.04 5.19
C SER A 89 8.30 5.59 4.86
N ASP A 90 8.68 4.83 5.87
CA ASP A 90 8.94 3.40 5.75
C ASP A 90 7.70 2.64 6.21
N VAL A 91 7.23 1.72 5.39
CA VAL A 91 5.98 1.00 5.61
C VAL A 91 6.20 -0.49 5.47
N ALA A 92 5.66 -1.27 6.41
CA ALA A 92 5.55 -2.72 6.26
C ALA A 92 4.14 -2.99 5.77
N GLU A 93 3.99 -3.60 4.59
CA GLU A 93 2.71 -3.84 3.94
C GLU A 93 2.48 -5.34 3.80
N LEU A 94 1.40 -5.82 4.41
CA LEU A 94 1.02 -7.22 4.39
C LEU A 94 -0.17 -7.40 3.45
N PHE A 95 0.01 -8.27 2.44
CA PHE A 95 -0.98 -8.52 1.42
C PHE A 95 -1.51 -9.94 1.52
N THR A 96 -2.79 -10.15 1.20
CA THR A 96 -3.33 -11.46 0.89
C THR A 96 -3.82 -11.41 -0.55
N VAL A 97 -3.37 -12.36 -1.37
CA VAL A 97 -3.64 -12.38 -2.81
C VAL A 97 -4.34 -13.68 -3.17
N THR A 98 -5.49 -13.57 -3.84
CA THR A 98 -6.19 -14.73 -4.42
C THR A 98 -6.81 -14.27 -5.74
N ASP A 99 -6.89 -15.20 -6.71
CA ASP A 99 -7.48 -14.93 -8.04
C ASP A 99 -6.93 -13.67 -8.70
N ASP A 100 -5.60 -13.51 -8.60
CA ASP A 100 -4.87 -12.39 -9.21
C ASP A 100 -5.29 -11.01 -8.68
N ARG A 101 -5.87 -10.96 -7.47
CA ARG A 101 -6.31 -9.72 -6.83
C ARG A 101 -5.83 -9.66 -5.40
N ILE A 102 -5.59 -8.46 -4.93
CA ILE A 102 -5.25 -8.20 -3.54
C ILE A 102 -6.57 -8.10 -2.76
N HIS A 103 -6.79 -9.03 -1.84
CA HIS A 103 -8.02 -9.11 -1.05
C HIS A 103 -7.89 -8.49 0.33
N SER A 104 -6.68 -8.43 0.87
CA SER A 104 -6.45 -7.72 2.12
C SER A 104 -5.10 -7.03 2.10
N LEU A 105 -5.02 -5.92 2.79
CA LEU A 105 -3.81 -5.13 2.93
C LEU A 105 -3.79 -4.57 4.35
N ALA A 106 -2.72 -4.89 5.08
CA ALA A 106 -2.51 -4.36 6.42
C ALA A 106 -1.17 -3.65 6.44
N ILE A 107 -1.11 -2.49 7.10
CA ILE A 107 0.12 -1.71 7.13
C ILE A 107 0.52 -1.32 8.55
N TYR A 108 1.84 -1.21 8.74
CA TYR A 108 2.47 -0.59 9.90
C TYR A 108 3.47 0.42 9.36
N PHE A 109 3.49 1.63 9.91
CA PHE A 109 4.44 2.63 9.45
C PHE A 109 4.88 3.55 10.58
N ASP A 110 6.04 4.17 10.39
CA ASP A 110 6.59 5.13 11.34
C ASP A 110 5.89 6.47 11.15
N THR A 111 5.27 6.98 12.22
CA THR A 111 4.55 8.25 12.18
C THR A 111 5.45 9.46 12.42
N ALA A 112 6.67 9.26 12.91
CA ALA A 112 7.55 10.35 13.28
C ALA A 112 7.82 11.35 12.14
N PRO A 113 8.03 10.90 10.88
CA PRO A 113 8.29 11.84 9.79
C PRO A 113 7.08 12.65 9.34
N PHE A 114 5.86 12.24 9.73
CA PHE A 114 4.64 12.89 9.22
C PHE A 114 4.43 14.25 9.89
N PRO A 115 3.95 15.24 9.12
CA PRO A 115 3.62 16.54 9.69
C PRO A 115 2.54 16.42 10.75
N LYS A 116 2.64 17.20 11.81
CA LYS A 116 1.68 17.22 12.92
C LYS A 116 0.70 18.35 12.76
#